data_3323e9e33ee35e49895e66037b3b7697
#
_entry.id   3323e9e33ee35e49895e66037b3b7697
#
_cell.length_a   1.000
_cell.length_b   1.000
_cell.length_c   1.000
_cell.angle_alpha   90.00
_cell.angle_beta   90.00
_cell.angle_gamma   90.00
#
_symmetry.space_group_name_H-M   'P 1'
#
loop_
_entity.id
_entity.type
_entity.pdbx_description
1 polymer ?
#
loop_
_entity_poly.entity_id
_entity_poly.type
_entity_poly.pdbx_seq_one_letter_code
_entity_poly.pdbx_strand_id
1 'polypeptide(L)'
;MAGDSRKIALEASGIGKVYRKNGRELPVLDIERFAAREGEFITIIGPSGCGKSTFLHILGGFIKAERGTIRVYGEEVSGPGPDRGMMFQEFALFPWKTVAGNVAWGLEAQGVPRPEIEATVRRHLDIMGLEDFRNHYPAELSGGMKQRVALARVLAFDPKVLLMDEPFGALDAQTRETMQEELTRLWERTGKTIVFVTHDIEEAVYLGDRVVVLSARPGRIREEVRIDLPRPRGLDVKKSMRCHEHRNTIWDLIRAEVGSSGRPSSPR
;
A
#
# COMPACT_ATOMS: atom_id res chain seq x y z
N MET A 1 18.70 -14.60 -17.46
CA MET A 1 17.96 -13.70 -16.53
C MET A 1 18.86 -13.47 -15.33
N ALA A 2 19.44 -12.29 -15.18
CA ALA A 2 20.18 -11.96 -13.95
C ALA A 2 19.17 -11.93 -12.79
N GLY A 3 19.33 -12.81 -11.83
CA GLY A 3 18.47 -12.85 -10.64
C GLY A 3 18.64 -11.52 -9.90
N ASP A 4 17.53 -10.86 -9.58
CA ASP A 4 17.53 -9.65 -8.75
C ASP A 4 18.12 -10.00 -7.39
N SER A 5 19.32 -9.50 -7.10
CA SER A 5 20.12 -9.82 -5.91
C SER A 5 19.71 -9.03 -4.66
N ARG A 6 18.70 -8.14 -4.75
CA ARG A 6 18.21 -7.36 -3.62
C ARG A 6 17.64 -8.29 -2.53
N LYS A 7 17.86 -7.91 -1.27
CA LYS A 7 17.32 -8.64 -0.11
C LYS A 7 15.80 -8.67 -0.12
N ILE A 8 15.22 -9.71 0.46
CA ILE A 8 13.78 -9.77 0.71
C ILE A 8 13.49 -8.90 1.94
N ALA A 9 12.68 -7.86 1.75
CA ALA A 9 12.24 -6.94 2.81
C ALA A 9 10.98 -7.46 3.52
N LEU A 10 10.05 -8.03 2.75
CA LEU A 10 8.79 -8.59 3.28
C LEU A 10 8.47 -9.87 2.52
N GLU A 11 8.14 -10.93 3.24
CA GLU A 11 7.65 -12.17 2.66
C GLU A 11 6.44 -12.70 3.42
N ALA A 12 5.56 -13.38 2.68
CA ALA A 12 4.42 -14.10 3.22
C ALA A 12 4.35 -15.47 2.56
N SER A 13 4.16 -16.52 3.35
CA SER A 13 4.14 -17.90 2.88
C SER A 13 2.95 -18.66 3.44
N GLY A 14 2.18 -19.29 2.57
CA GLY A 14 1.05 -20.14 2.91
C GLY A 14 -0.11 -19.42 3.61
N ILE A 15 -0.33 -18.14 3.31
CA ILE A 15 -1.35 -17.30 3.97
C ILE A 15 -2.74 -17.79 3.63
N GLY A 16 -3.49 -18.20 4.64
CA GLY A 16 -4.93 -18.51 4.54
C GLY A 16 -5.74 -17.64 5.46
N LYS A 17 -6.88 -17.12 4.96
CA LYS A 17 -7.85 -16.35 5.74
C LYS A 17 -9.27 -16.77 5.44
N VAL A 18 -10.02 -17.09 6.49
CA VAL A 18 -11.45 -17.44 6.43
C VAL A 18 -12.21 -16.56 7.42
N TYR A 19 -13.25 -15.88 6.96
CA TYR A 19 -14.19 -15.22 7.87
C TYR A 19 -15.36 -16.12 8.17
N ARG A 20 -15.86 -16.06 9.39
CA ARG A 20 -17.06 -16.79 9.83
C ARG A 20 -18.18 -15.80 10.11
N LYS A 21 -19.29 -15.95 9.39
CA LYS A 21 -20.49 -15.13 9.56
C LYS A 21 -21.73 -16.00 9.55
N ASN A 22 -22.53 -15.94 10.62
CA ASN A 22 -23.79 -16.71 10.74
C ASN A 22 -23.60 -18.23 10.49
N GLY A 23 -22.52 -18.81 11.04
CA GLY A 23 -22.20 -20.23 10.86
C GLY A 23 -21.65 -20.64 9.50
N ARG A 24 -21.52 -19.70 8.55
CA ARG A 24 -20.93 -19.94 7.23
C ARG A 24 -19.47 -19.51 7.21
N GLU A 25 -18.63 -20.37 6.68
CA GLU A 25 -17.24 -20.06 6.39
C GLU A 25 -17.12 -19.38 5.03
N LEU A 26 -16.37 -18.28 5.01
CA LEU A 26 -16.11 -17.53 3.80
C LEU A 26 -14.59 -17.46 3.59
N PRO A 27 -14.00 -18.34 2.78
CA PRO A 27 -12.61 -18.25 2.41
C PRO A 27 -12.34 -16.95 1.66
N VAL A 28 -11.39 -16.15 2.15
CA VAL A 28 -11.07 -14.83 1.58
C VAL A 28 -9.72 -14.81 0.91
N LEU A 29 -8.72 -15.47 1.50
CA LEU A 29 -7.36 -15.53 0.96
C LEU A 29 -6.80 -16.95 1.00
N ASP A 30 -6.01 -17.25 -0.03
CA ASP A 30 -5.23 -18.47 -0.19
C ASP A 30 -3.95 -18.12 -0.97
N ILE A 31 -3.00 -17.42 -0.32
CA ILE A 31 -1.75 -16.94 -0.93
C ILE A 31 -0.63 -17.94 -0.60
N GLU A 32 -0.13 -18.63 -1.59
CA GLU A 32 0.96 -19.57 -1.43
C GLU A 32 2.27 -18.88 -1.07
N ARG A 33 2.64 -17.87 -1.83
CA ARG A 33 3.86 -17.10 -1.62
C ARG A 33 3.70 -15.67 -2.15
N PHE A 34 4.25 -14.73 -1.38
CA PHE A 34 4.45 -13.33 -1.78
C PHE A 34 5.78 -12.85 -1.23
N ALA A 35 6.53 -12.09 -1.99
CA ALA A 35 7.77 -11.49 -1.53
C ALA A 35 7.94 -10.08 -2.13
N ALA A 36 8.34 -9.12 -1.30
CA ALA A 36 8.76 -7.79 -1.70
C ALA A 36 10.25 -7.64 -1.44
N ARG A 37 10.98 -7.15 -2.43
CA ARG A 37 12.42 -6.89 -2.31
C ARG A 37 12.67 -5.48 -1.78
N GLU A 38 13.83 -5.29 -1.18
CA GLU A 38 14.27 -4.00 -0.66
C GLU A 38 14.23 -2.92 -1.76
N GLY A 39 13.57 -1.80 -1.45
CA GLY A 39 13.39 -0.69 -2.39
C GLY A 39 12.42 -0.95 -3.53
N GLU A 40 11.69 -2.07 -3.55
CA GLU A 40 10.70 -2.37 -4.60
C GLU A 40 9.38 -1.65 -4.33
N PHE A 41 8.78 -1.08 -5.38
CA PHE A 41 7.42 -0.59 -5.35
C PHE A 41 6.49 -1.64 -5.96
N ILE A 42 5.70 -2.32 -5.15
CA ILE A 42 4.74 -3.34 -5.58
C ILE A 42 3.34 -2.79 -5.48
N THR A 43 2.56 -2.97 -6.55
CA THR A 43 1.13 -2.69 -6.51
C THR A 43 0.33 -3.99 -6.51
N ILE A 44 -0.75 -4.04 -5.75
CA ILE A 44 -1.67 -5.18 -5.67
C ILE A 44 -3.01 -4.75 -6.22
N ILE A 45 -3.49 -5.45 -7.23
CA ILE A 45 -4.76 -5.18 -7.88
C ILE A 45 -5.61 -6.46 -7.99
N GLY A 46 -6.92 -6.31 -8.16
CA GLY A 46 -7.84 -7.43 -8.33
C GLY A 46 -9.28 -7.02 -8.15
N PRO A 47 -10.25 -7.90 -8.43
CA PRO A 47 -11.68 -7.61 -8.32
C PRO A 47 -12.08 -7.10 -6.93
N SER A 48 -13.18 -6.36 -6.85
CA SER A 48 -13.73 -5.92 -5.57
C SER A 48 -14.06 -7.12 -4.68
N GLY A 49 -13.67 -7.03 -3.39
CA GLY A 49 -13.91 -8.09 -2.42
C GLY A 49 -13.04 -9.34 -2.56
N CYS A 50 -12.00 -9.35 -3.40
CA CYS A 50 -11.07 -10.49 -3.51
C CYS A 50 -10.13 -10.63 -2.32
N GLY A 51 -10.06 -9.63 -1.41
CA GLY A 51 -9.24 -9.71 -0.19
C GLY A 51 -7.98 -8.84 -0.18
N LYS A 52 -7.80 -7.89 -1.10
CA LYS A 52 -6.62 -6.99 -1.16
C LYS A 52 -6.31 -6.32 0.18
N SER A 53 -7.26 -5.58 0.73
CA SER A 53 -7.11 -4.92 2.03
C SER A 53 -6.88 -5.92 3.17
N THR A 54 -7.59 -7.06 3.15
CA THR A 54 -7.35 -8.14 4.12
C THR A 54 -5.92 -8.65 4.06
N PHE A 55 -5.39 -8.87 2.85
CA PHE A 55 -4.00 -9.31 2.68
C PHE A 55 -3.03 -8.25 3.18
N LEU A 56 -3.23 -6.99 2.81
CA LEU A 56 -2.39 -5.89 3.27
C LEU A 56 -2.40 -5.75 4.80
N HIS A 57 -3.57 -5.87 5.43
CA HIS A 57 -3.70 -5.83 6.90
C HIS A 57 -3.04 -7.04 7.57
N ILE A 58 -3.02 -8.21 6.92
CA ILE A 58 -2.28 -9.38 7.40
C ILE A 58 -0.78 -9.11 7.32
N LEU A 59 -0.27 -8.56 6.21
CA LEU A 59 1.14 -8.16 6.06
C LEU A 59 1.56 -7.15 7.12
N GLY A 60 0.66 -6.23 7.50
CA GLY A 60 0.86 -5.26 8.57
C GLY A 60 0.79 -5.82 9.98
N GLY A 61 0.29 -7.06 10.16
CA GLY A 61 0.08 -7.66 11.47
C GLY A 61 -1.20 -7.18 12.18
N PHE A 62 -2.09 -6.44 11.50
CA PHE A 62 -3.37 -5.95 12.06
C PHE A 62 -4.46 -7.03 12.06
N ILE A 63 -4.38 -7.98 11.15
CA ILE A 63 -5.27 -9.13 11.05
C ILE A 63 -4.42 -10.39 11.12
N LYS A 64 -4.79 -11.32 12.00
CA LYS A 64 -4.14 -12.62 12.08
C LYS A 64 -4.64 -13.54 10.96
N ALA A 65 -3.71 -14.13 10.23
CA ALA A 65 -4.02 -15.23 9.32
C ALA A 65 -4.35 -16.51 10.10
N GLU A 66 -5.20 -17.40 9.56
CA GLU A 66 -5.45 -18.72 10.14
C GLU A 66 -4.29 -19.67 9.90
N ARG A 67 -3.56 -19.49 8.82
CA ARG A 67 -2.36 -20.27 8.48
C ARG A 67 -1.34 -19.42 7.74
N GLY A 68 -0.11 -19.87 7.74
CA GLY A 68 1.01 -19.20 7.08
C GLY A 68 1.79 -18.30 8.01
N THR A 69 2.88 -17.75 7.47
CA THR A 69 3.82 -16.89 8.19
C THR A 69 4.13 -15.64 7.38
N ILE A 70 4.38 -14.54 8.08
CA ILE A 70 4.87 -13.29 7.49
C ILE A 70 6.21 -12.96 8.14
N ARG A 71 7.17 -12.50 7.34
CA ARG A 71 8.48 -12.06 7.84
C ARG A 71 8.86 -10.73 7.22
N VAL A 72 9.47 -9.89 8.03
CA VAL A 72 10.08 -8.63 7.59
C VAL A 72 11.57 -8.70 7.88
N TYR A 73 12.40 -8.63 6.84
CA TYR A 73 13.86 -8.86 6.93
C TYR A 73 14.23 -10.14 7.67
N GLY A 74 13.44 -11.21 7.50
CA GLY A 74 13.63 -12.51 8.15
C GLY A 74 12.99 -12.65 9.53
N GLU A 75 12.61 -11.57 10.19
CA GLU A 75 11.93 -11.57 11.50
C GLU A 75 10.43 -11.81 11.36
N GLU A 76 9.90 -12.75 12.14
CA GLU A 76 8.49 -13.12 12.06
C GLU A 76 7.58 -12.04 12.63
N VAL A 77 6.51 -11.73 11.91
CA VAL A 77 5.50 -10.73 12.26
C VAL A 77 4.48 -11.34 13.22
N SER A 78 4.48 -10.90 14.47
CA SER A 78 3.50 -11.31 15.50
C SER A 78 2.36 -10.31 15.72
N GLY A 79 2.51 -9.06 15.22
CA GLY A 79 1.55 -7.98 15.35
C GLY A 79 2.02 -6.71 14.65
N PRO A 80 1.31 -5.59 14.78
CA PRO A 80 1.78 -4.29 14.30
C PRO A 80 3.14 -3.92 14.91
N GLY A 81 4.00 -3.30 14.13
CA GLY A 81 5.35 -2.92 14.59
C GLY A 81 5.88 -1.69 13.86
N PRO A 82 6.90 -1.01 14.42
CA PRO A 82 7.47 0.21 13.84
C PRO A 82 8.27 -0.02 12.55
N ASP A 83 8.64 -1.25 12.26
CA ASP A 83 9.31 -1.68 11.03
C ASP A 83 8.40 -1.59 9.80
N ARG A 84 7.07 -1.49 10.01
CA ARG A 84 6.04 -1.38 8.98
C ARG A 84 5.14 -0.19 9.22
N GLY A 85 5.07 0.71 8.24
CA GLY A 85 4.13 1.82 8.23
C GLY A 85 2.84 1.42 7.51
N MET A 86 1.68 1.62 8.12
CA MET A 86 0.38 1.37 7.50
C MET A 86 -0.37 2.65 7.22
N MET A 87 -0.75 2.87 5.96
CA MET A 87 -1.66 3.91 5.54
C MET A 87 -2.99 3.27 5.15
N PHE A 88 -4.04 3.59 5.91
CA PHE A 88 -5.38 3.07 5.70
C PHE A 88 -6.14 3.88 4.65
N GLN A 89 -7.17 3.30 4.07
CA GLN A 89 -8.04 3.93 3.08
C GLN A 89 -8.67 5.23 3.61
N GLU A 90 -9.15 5.20 4.85
CA GLU A 90 -9.44 6.43 5.58
C GLU A 90 -8.15 6.95 6.20
N PHE A 91 -7.89 8.24 6.12
CA PHE A 91 -6.62 8.83 6.61
C PHE A 91 -6.34 8.55 8.08
N ALA A 92 -7.35 8.17 8.85
CA ALA A 92 -7.30 7.82 10.27
C ALA A 92 -6.51 8.85 11.10
N LEU A 93 -6.63 10.15 10.74
CA LEU A 93 -6.03 11.22 11.52
C LEU A 93 -6.77 11.39 12.84
N PHE A 94 -6.03 11.68 13.91
CA PHE A 94 -6.61 12.01 15.20
C PHE A 94 -7.26 13.40 15.11
N PRO A 95 -8.61 13.52 15.13
CA PRO A 95 -9.28 14.79 14.90
C PRO A 95 -9.03 15.82 16.00
N TRP A 96 -8.64 15.38 17.19
CA TRP A 96 -8.27 16.21 18.35
C TRP A 96 -6.81 16.62 18.43
N LYS A 97 -5.96 16.14 17.53
CA LYS A 97 -4.56 16.53 17.43
C LYS A 97 -4.35 17.46 16.24
N THR A 98 -3.45 18.41 16.38
CA THR A 98 -3.00 19.24 15.26
C THR A 98 -2.25 18.41 14.21
N VAL A 99 -1.92 19.02 13.07
CA VAL A 99 -1.06 18.42 12.04
C VAL A 99 0.25 17.94 12.65
N ALA A 100 0.96 18.81 13.36
CA ALA A 100 2.21 18.46 14.05
C ALA A 100 1.99 17.35 15.09
N GLY A 101 0.93 17.42 15.87
CA GLY A 101 0.58 16.40 16.87
C GLY A 101 0.22 15.04 16.25
N ASN A 102 -0.37 15.01 15.04
CA ASN A 102 -0.60 13.77 14.31
C ASN A 102 0.72 13.12 13.87
N VAL A 103 1.66 13.90 13.37
CA VAL A 103 2.97 13.40 12.92
C VAL A 103 3.82 12.97 14.12
N ALA A 104 3.79 13.71 15.22
CA ALA A 104 4.53 13.41 16.45
C ALA A 104 4.10 12.13 17.16
N TRP A 105 2.82 11.73 17.03
CA TRP A 105 2.20 10.72 17.90
C TRP A 105 2.96 9.38 17.95
N GLY A 106 3.39 8.87 16.82
CA GLY A 106 4.13 7.59 16.76
C GLY A 106 5.50 7.67 17.45
N LEU A 107 6.17 8.81 17.36
CA LEU A 107 7.45 9.07 18.01
C LEU A 107 7.27 9.24 19.54
N GLU A 108 6.19 9.95 19.96
CA GLU A 108 5.80 10.06 21.37
C GLU A 108 5.57 8.68 21.98
N ALA A 109 4.83 7.80 21.28
CA ALA A 109 4.55 6.45 21.75
C ALA A 109 5.81 5.57 21.85
N GLN A 110 6.86 5.85 21.09
CA GLN A 110 8.14 5.17 21.15
C GLN A 110 9.09 5.78 22.22
N GLY A 111 8.68 6.84 22.91
CA GLY A 111 9.49 7.51 23.93
C GLY A 111 10.66 8.32 23.35
N VAL A 112 10.57 8.74 22.09
CA VAL A 112 11.62 9.59 21.47
C VAL A 112 11.72 10.93 22.21
N PRO A 113 12.92 11.47 22.46
CA PRO A 113 13.10 12.76 23.12
C PRO A 113 12.43 13.92 22.38
N ARG A 114 11.81 14.84 23.11
CA ARG A 114 11.09 15.99 22.53
C ARG A 114 11.87 16.79 21.47
N PRO A 115 13.17 17.13 21.64
CA PRO A 115 13.91 17.84 20.63
C PRO A 115 14.02 17.08 19.29
N GLU A 116 14.15 15.74 19.36
CA GLU A 116 14.22 14.88 18.19
C GLU A 116 12.85 14.76 17.50
N ILE A 117 11.75 14.68 18.28
CA ILE A 117 10.39 14.72 17.76
C ILE A 117 10.17 16.01 16.98
N GLU A 118 10.50 17.17 17.59
CA GLU A 118 10.28 18.48 16.95
C GLU A 118 11.08 18.62 15.64
N ALA A 119 12.33 18.18 15.63
CA ALA A 119 13.17 18.18 14.43
C ALA A 119 12.61 17.26 13.33
N THR A 120 12.14 16.06 13.72
CA THR A 120 11.56 15.09 12.79
C THR A 120 10.23 15.57 12.22
N VAL A 121 9.35 16.11 13.07
CA VAL A 121 8.05 16.68 12.64
C VAL A 121 8.27 17.81 11.65
N ARG A 122 9.13 18.78 11.98
CA ARG A 122 9.45 19.91 11.08
C ARG A 122 9.93 19.41 9.74
N ARG A 123 10.92 18.51 9.72
CA ARG A 123 11.47 17.94 8.48
C ARG A 123 10.38 17.30 7.60
N HIS A 124 9.46 16.53 8.20
CA HIS A 124 8.41 15.85 7.43
C HIS A 124 7.32 16.81 6.97
N LEU A 125 6.98 17.84 7.77
CA LEU A 125 6.05 18.88 7.36
C LEU A 125 6.61 19.74 6.23
N ASP A 126 7.91 20.07 6.27
CA ASP A 126 8.61 20.80 5.19
C ASP A 126 8.59 19.98 3.88
N ILE A 127 8.93 18.68 3.95
CA ILE A 127 8.89 17.77 2.79
C ILE A 127 7.51 17.71 2.16
N MET A 128 6.46 17.75 2.99
CA MET A 128 5.05 17.65 2.55
C MET A 128 4.41 19.02 2.22
N GLY A 129 5.15 20.13 2.38
CA GLY A 129 4.61 21.48 2.19
C GLY A 129 3.50 21.83 3.17
N LEU A 130 3.61 21.40 4.43
CA LEU A 130 2.59 21.54 5.47
C LEU A 130 3.04 22.34 6.69
N GLU A 131 4.24 22.94 6.68
CA GLU A 131 4.77 23.65 7.86
C GLU A 131 3.87 24.82 8.28
N ASP A 132 3.30 25.57 7.33
CA ASP A 132 2.35 26.67 7.61
C ASP A 132 1.04 26.19 8.26
N PHE A 133 0.74 24.90 8.11
CA PHE A 133 -0.47 24.27 8.66
C PHE A 133 -0.20 23.45 9.92
N ARG A 134 1.00 23.50 10.49
CA ARG A 134 1.43 22.65 11.61
C ARG A 134 0.49 22.69 12.82
N ASN A 135 -0.17 23.83 13.08
CA ASN A 135 -1.07 24.03 14.20
C ASN A 135 -2.54 23.85 13.84
N HIS A 136 -2.87 23.54 12.57
CA HIS A 136 -4.25 23.30 12.15
C HIS A 136 -4.71 21.91 12.56
N TYR A 137 -6.01 21.74 12.71
CA TYR A 137 -6.67 20.47 12.97
C TYR A 137 -7.12 19.79 11.66
N PRO A 138 -7.30 18.46 11.65
CA PRO A 138 -7.75 17.77 10.43
C PRO A 138 -9.04 18.32 9.79
N ALA A 139 -9.96 18.85 10.58
CA ALA A 139 -11.20 19.44 10.07
C ALA A 139 -10.99 20.66 9.16
N GLU A 140 -9.85 21.35 9.32
CA GLU A 140 -9.50 22.57 8.60
C GLU A 140 -8.73 22.29 7.28
N LEU A 141 -8.45 21.02 6.99
CA LEU A 141 -7.60 20.61 5.88
C LEU A 141 -8.42 20.10 4.69
N SER A 142 -7.90 20.33 3.48
CA SER A 142 -8.38 19.65 2.27
C SER A 142 -8.07 18.13 2.29
N GLY A 143 -8.72 17.37 1.41
CA GLY A 143 -8.47 15.92 1.30
C GLY A 143 -7.01 15.60 1.02
N GLY A 144 -6.37 16.30 0.07
CA GLY A 144 -4.95 16.13 -0.25
C GLY A 144 -4.03 16.49 0.91
N MET A 145 -4.35 17.56 1.68
CA MET A 145 -3.59 17.91 2.87
C MET A 145 -3.70 16.83 3.96
N LYS A 146 -4.91 16.31 4.22
CA LYS A 146 -5.10 15.19 5.16
C LYS A 146 -4.26 13.98 4.79
N GLN A 147 -4.18 13.67 3.51
CA GLN A 147 -3.37 12.58 3.01
C GLN A 147 -1.87 12.83 3.23
N ARG A 148 -1.37 14.03 2.93
CA ARG A 148 0.03 14.40 3.20
C ARG A 148 0.35 14.30 4.69
N VAL A 149 -0.56 14.69 5.57
CA VAL A 149 -0.40 14.52 7.03
C VAL A 149 -0.34 13.04 7.40
N ALA A 150 -1.22 12.20 6.84
CA ALA A 150 -1.20 10.76 7.08
C ALA A 150 0.11 10.13 6.61
N LEU A 151 0.62 10.54 5.44
CA LEU A 151 1.90 10.07 4.91
C LEU A 151 3.07 10.55 5.78
N ALA A 152 3.09 11.84 6.17
CA ALA A 152 4.10 12.38 7.08
C ALA A 152 4.13 11.61 8.42
N ARG A 153 2.96 11.32 9.00
CA ARG A 153 2.82 10.54 10.23
C ARG A 153 3.44 9.14 10.11
N VAL A 154 3.16 8.46 9.00
CA VAL A 154 3.67 7.11 8.77
C VAL A 154 5.18 7.12 8.52
N LEU A 155 5.70 8.12 7.83
CA LEU A 155 7.13 8.25 7.53
C LEU A 155 7.96 8.71 8.72
N ALA A 156 7.37 9.42 9.68
CA ALA A 156 8.08 10.03 10.79
C ALA A 156 8.84 9.01 11.66
N PHE A 157 8.32 7.80 11.81
CA PHE A 157 8.99 6.73 12.55
C PHE A 157 9.91 5.84 11.71
N ASP A 158 10.21 6.27 10.48
CA ASP A 158 11.19 5.67 9.57
C ASP A 158 10.98 4.16 9.30
N PRO A 159 9.78 3.71 8.92
CA PRO A 159 9.52 2.30 8.70
C PRO A 159 10.35 1.76 7.53
N LYS A 160 10.71 0.47 7.57
CA LYS A 160 11.41 -0.22 6.49
C LYS A 160 10.49 -0.55 5.31
N VAL A 161 9.22 -0.83 5.61
CA VAL A 161 8.18 -1.19 4.64
C VAL A 161 6.97 -0.27 4.82
N LEU A 162 6.45 0.26 3.71
CA LEU A 162 5.21 1.02 3.67
C LEU A 162 4.10 0.17 3.06
N LEU A 163 3.00 0.05 3.77
CA LEU A 163 1.79 -0.64 3.35
C LEU A 163 0.69 0.40 3.14
N MET A 164 0.12 0.49 1.94
CA MET A 164 -0.85 1.53 1.58
C MET A 164 -2.12 0.91 1.02
N ASP A 165 -3.26 1.15 1.67
CA ASP A 165 -4.57 0.62 1.29
C ASP A 165 -5.40 1.68 0.59
N GLU A 166 -5.46 1.65 -0.75
CA GLU A 166 -6.20 2.59 -1.60
C GLU A 166 -6.03 4.07 -1.19
N PRO A 167 -4.80 4.56 -0.97
CA PRO A 167 -4.59 5.85 -0.31
C PRO A 167 -5.15 7.04 -1.12
N PHE A 168 -5.33 6.88 -2.43
CA PHE A 168 -5.80 7.94 -3.32
C PHE A 168 -7.28 7.83 -3.70
N GLY A 169 -8.00 6.84 -3.17
CA GLY A 169 -9.39 6.56 -3.56
C GLY A 169 -10.38 7.69 -3.29
N ALA A 170 -10.15 8.49 -2.26
CA ALA A 170 -11.03 9.60 -1.87
C ALA A 170 -10.67 10.96 -2.51
N LEU A 171 -9.64 11.02 -3.37
CA LEU A 171 -9.17 12.25 -3.99
C LEU A 171 -9.81 12.50 -5.35
N ASP A 172 -10.02 13.77 -5.70
CA ASP A 172 -10.31 14.18 -7.06
C ASP A 172 -9.13 13.88 -8.01
N ALA A 173 -9.39 13.86 -9.31
CA ALA A 173 -8.42 13.44 -10.32
C ALA A 173 -7.12 14.27 -10.30
N GLN A 174 -7.21 15.59 -10.18
CA GLN A 174 -6.04 16.47 -10.22
C GLN A 174 -5.18 16.32 -8.97
N THR A 175 -5.82 16.29 -7.80
CA THR A 175 -5.13 16.05 -6.51
C THR A 175 -4.47 14.67 -6.49
N ARG A 176 -5.16 13.65 -7.04
CA ARG A 176 -4.61 12.29 -7.15
C ARG A 176 -3.34 12.24 -7.98
N GLU A 177 -3.32 12.86 -9.17
CA GLU A 177 -2.12 12.91 -10.00
C GLU A 177 -0.95 13.60 -9.30
N THR A 178 -1.20 14.73 -8.63
CA THR A 178 -0.19 15.42 -7.84
C THR A 178 0.38 14.52 -6.74
N MET A 179 -0.49 13.80 -6.02
CA MET A 179 -0.08 12.90 -4.94
C MET A 179 0.68 11.66 -5.44
N GLN A 180 0.34 11.15 -6.63
CA GLN A 180 1.08 10.06 -7.27
C GLN A 180 2.51 10.51 -7.61
N GLU A 181 2.69 11.72 -8.17
CA GLU A 181 4.03 12.27 -8.42
C GLU A 181 4.81 12.49 -7.12
N GLU A 182 4.19 13.05 -6.09
CA GLU A 182 4.82 13.26 -4.78
C GLU A 182 5.27 11.93 -4.17
N LEU A 183 4.41 10.90 -4.21
CA LEU A 183 4.75 9.58 -3.70
C LEU A 183 5.91 8.94 -4.48
N THR A 184 5.93 9.09 -5.81
CA THR A 184 7.01 8.60 -6.66
C THR A 184 8.34 9.29 -6.31
N ARG A 185 8.36 10.62 -6.21
CA ARG A 185 9.55 11.39 -5.81
C ARG A 185 10.04 11.02 -4.40
N LEU A 186 9.12 10.84 -3.47
CA LEU A 186 9.42 10.41 -2.11
C LEU A 186 10.07 9.03 -2.11
N TRP A 187 9.48 8.07 -2.83
CA TRP A 187 10.00 6.72 -2.94
C TRP A 187 11.40 6.69 -3.56
N GLU A 188 11.64 7.43 -4.65
CA GLU A 188 12.95 7.54 -5.30
C GLU A 188 14.02 8.13 -4.37
N ARG A 189 13.64 9.08 -3.50
CA ARG A 189 14.55 9.69 -2.52
C ARG A 189 14.85 8.81 -1.32
N THR A 190 13.90 7.99 -0.89
CA THR A 190 14.00 7.23 0.36
C THR A 190 14.38 5.78 0.16
N GLY A 191 14.17 5.21 -1.02
CA GLY A 191 14.41 3.80 -1.32
C GLY A 191 13.58 2.84 -0.47
N LYS A 192 12.44 3.28 0.08
CA LYS A 192 11.58 2.45 0.92
C LYS A 192 10.92 1.33 0.09
N THR A 193 10.70 0.18 0.70
CA THR A 193 9.88 -0.87 0.11
C THR A 193 8.42 -0.50 0.28
N ILE A 194 7.65 -0.50 -0.82
CA ILE A 194 6.22 -0.13 -0.79
C ILE A 194 5.36 -1.29 -1.31
N VAL A 195 4.30 -1.61 -0.57
CA VAL A 195 3.20 -2.46 -1.03
C VAL A 195 1.94 -1.61 -1.04
N PHE A 196 1.41 -1.41 -2.23
CA PHE A 196 0.33 -0.46 -2.51
C PHE A 196 -0.88 -1.18 -3.08
N VAL A 197 -2.00 -1.14 -2.40
CA VAL A 197 -3.27 -1.69 -2.90
C VAL A 197 -4.03 -0.60 -3.64
N THR A 198 -4.54 -0.94 -4.80
CA THR A 198 -5.41 -0.08 -5.59
C THR A 198 -6.43 -0.89 -6.40
N HIS A 199 -7.47 -0.24 -6.88
CA HIS A 199 -8.40 -0.78 -7.87
C HIS A 199 -8.22 -0.12 -9.25
N ASP A 200 -7.35 0.89 -9.36
CA ASP A 200 -7.06 1.61 -10.59
C ASP A 200 -5.82 1.01 -11.30
N ILE A 201 -6.05 0.50 -12.52
CA ILE A 201 -5.00 -0.16 -13.33
C ILE A 201 -3.92 0.82 -13.75
N GLU A 202 -4.32 2.06 -14.09
CA GLU A 202 -3.35 3.09 -14.49
C GLU A 202 -2.42 3.44 -13.34
N GLU A 203 -2.99 3.61 -12.15
CA GLU A 203 -2.24 3.85 -10.92
C GLU A 203 -1.27 2.70 -10.63
N ALA A 204 -1.74 1.44 -10.74
CA ALA A 204 -0.91 0.27 -10.51
C ALA A 204 0.30 0.20 -11.46
N VAL A 205 0.10 0.50 -12.75
CA VAL A 205 1.17 0.52 -13.76
C VAL A 205 2.10 1.71 -13.57
N TYR A 206 1.54 2.89 -13.28
CA TYR A 206 2.34 4.11 -13.11
C TYR A 206 3.28 4.02 -11.92
N LEU A 207 2.80 3.50 -10.78
CA LEU A 207 3.56 3.47 -9.53
C LEU A 207 4.46 2.22 -9.42
N GLY A 208 3.96 1.04 -9.79
CA GLY A 208 4.60 -0.24 -9.48
C GLY A 208 5.80 -0.58 -10.36
N ASP A 209 6.83 -1.19 -9.78
CA ASP A 209 7.85 -1.92 -10.52
C ASP A 209 7.34 -3.32 -10.90
N ARG A 210 6.37 -3.81 -10.09
CA ARG A 210 5.66 -5.06 -10.29
C ARG A 210 4.21 -4.90 -9.86
N VAL A 211 3.30 -5.43 -10.67
CA VAL A 211 1.86 -5.50 -10.37
C VAL A 211 1.50 -6.93 -10.04
N VAL A 212 0.98 -7.15 -8.84
CA VAL A 212 0.45 -8.43 -8.37
C VAL A 212 -1.06 -8.44 -8.61
N VAL A 213 -1.52 -9.31 -9.48
CA VAL A 213 -2.95 -9.46 -9.79
C VAL A 213 -3.54 -10.58 -8.93
N LEU A 214 -4.52 -10.25 -8.11
CA LEU A 214 -5.25 -11.24 -7.32
C LEU A 214 -6.47 -11.76 -8.09
N SER A 215 -6.73 -13.08 -7.95
CA SER A 215 -7.94 -13.72 -8.45
C SER A 215 -9.17 -13.27 -7.66
N ALA A 216 -10.37 -13.59 -8.19
CA ALA A 216 -11.60 -13.55 -7.43
C ALA A 216 -11.51 -14.45 -6.19
N ARG A 217 -12.47 -14.27 -5.25
CA ARG A 217 -12.48 -14.97 -3.94
C ARG A 217 -12.49 -16.51 -4.05
N PRO A 218 -11.62 -17.23 -3.32
CA PRO A 218 -10.58 -16.73 -2.45
C PRO A 218 -9.44 -16.08 -3.26
N GLY A 219 -8.95 -14.92 -2.78
CA GLY A 219 -7.87 -14.20 -3.43
C GLY A 219 -6.59 -15.03 -3.43
N ARG A 220 -6.08 -15.32 -4.63
CA ARG A 220 -4.80 -15.98 -4.90
C ARG A 220 -3.97 -15.07 -5.78
N ILE A 221 -2.68 -15.16 -5.74
CA ILE A 221 -1.84 -14.50 -6.75
C ILE A 221 -2.07 -15.22 -8.07
N ARG A 222 -2.72 -14.52 -9.00
CA ARG A 222 -2.99 -15.01 -10.35
C ARG A 222 -1.79 -14.86 -11.24
N GLU A 223 -1.18 -13.66 -11.18
CA GLU A 223 -0.04 -13.30 -12.03
C GLU A 223 0.75 -12.17 -11.37
N GLU A 224 2.03 -12.11 -11.63
CA GLU A 224 2.93 -11.02 -11.28
C GLU A 224 3.51 -10.42 -12.55
N VAL A 225 3.06 -9.21 -12.88
CA VAL A 225 3.46 -8.51 -14.11
C VAL A 225 4.57 -7.51 -13.75
N ARG A 226 5.76 -7.72 -14.31
CA ARG A 226 6.86 -6.77 -14.19
C ARG A 226 6.60 -5.55 -15.09
N ILE A 227 6.78 -4.35 -14.53
CA ILE A 227 6.58 -3.09 -15.21
C ILE A 227 7.96 -2.51 -15.57
N ASP A 228 8.34 -2.60 -16.81
CA ASP A 228 9.63 -2.19 -17.32
C ASP A 228 9.64 -0.75 -17.89
N LEU A 229 8.79 0.11 -17.32
CA LEU A 229 8.81 1.54 -17.58
C LEU A 229 10.02 2.19 -16.89
N PRO A 230 10.75 3.10 -17.58
CA PRO A 230 11.93 3.74 -17.01
C PRO A 230 11.60 4.60 -15.79
N ARG A 231 12.59 4.79 -14.93
CA ARG A 231 12.56 5.70 -13.77
C ARG A 231 13.57 6.85 -14.02
N PRO A 232 13.33 8.07 -13.53
CA PRO A 232 12.14 8.55 -12.83
C PRO A 232 10.92 8.62 -13.76
N ARG A 233 9.72 8.38 -13.21
CA ARG A 233 8.47 8.43 -13.99
C ARG A 233 7.76 9.77 -13.78
N GLY A 234 7.70 10.60 -14.81
CA GLY A 234 6.77 11.73 -14.90
C GLY A 234 5.40 11.29 -15.40
N LEU A 235 4.40 12.19 -15.33
CA LEU A 235 3.03 11.89 -15.79
C LEU A 235 2.95 11.55 -17.29
N ASP A 236 3.89 12.05 -18.10
CA ASP A 236 3.92 11.76 -19.54
C ASP A 236 4.13 10.27 -19.85
N VAL A 237 4.73 9.50 -18.92
CA VAL A 237 4.89 8.05 -19.11
C VAL A 237 3.55 7.34 -19.28
N LYS A 238 2.47 7.88 -18.69
CA LYS A 238 1.10 7.38 -18.82
C LYS A 238 0.60 7.38 -20.27
N LYS A 239 1.12 8.28 -21.11
CA LYS A 239 0.77 8.39 -22.54
C LYS A 239 1.60 7.49 -23.44
N SER A 240 2.61 6.82 -22.91
CA SER A 240 3.48 5.95 -23.71
C SER A 240 2.77 4.68 -24.16
N MET A 241 3.12 4.18 -25.35
CA MET A 241 2.60 2.91 -25.88
C MET A 241 2.85 1.77 -24.88
N ARG A 242 4.03 1.73 -24.28
CA ARG A 242 4.42 0.67 -23.33
C ARG A 242 3.57 0.69 -22.05
N CYS A 243 3.19 1.87 -21.56
CA CYS A 243 2.23 1.98 -20.46
C CYS A 243 0.85 1.43 -20.85
N HIS A 244 0.39 1.73 -22.07
CA HIS A 244 -0.88 1.19 -22.57
C HIS A 244 -0.85 -0.35 -22.73
N GLU A 245 0.26 -0.92 -23.18
CA GLU A 245 0.44 -2.38 -23.29
C GLU A 245 0.34 -3.05 -21.92
N HIS A 246 1.03 -2.53 -20.89
CA HIS A 246 0.91 -3.04 -19.53
C HIS A 246 -0.51 -2.92 -18.98
N ARG A 247 -1.18 -1.77 -19.20
CA ARG A 247 -2.59 -1.60 -18.79
C ARG A 247 -3.50 -2.61 -19.43
N ASN A 248 -3.38 -2.85 -20.74
CA ASN A 248 -4.18 -3.84 -21.45
C ASN A 248 -3.93 -5.25 -20.92
N THR A 249 -2.67 -5.64 -20.70
CA THR A 249 -2.32 -6.93 -20.11
C THR A 249 -3.00 -7.14 -18.74
N ILE A 250 -2.92 -6.16 -17.86
CA ILE A 250 -3.52 -6.25 -16.53
C ILE A 250 -5.05 -6.25 -16.60
N TRP A 251 -5.62 -5.43 -17.51
CA TRP A 251 -7.06 -5.41 -17.76
C TRP A 251 -7.59 -6.78 -18.18
N ASP A 252 -6.91 -7.45 -19.10
CA ASP A 252 -7.32 -8.78 -19.58
C ASP A 252 -7.26 -9.82 -18.47
N LEU A 253 -6.22 -9.78 -17.60
CA LEU A 253 -6.10 -10.64 -16.44
C LEU A 253 -7.27 -10.44 -15.46
N ILE A 254 -7.62 -9.19 -15.14
CA ILE A 254 -8.74 -8.88 -14.24
C ILE A 254 -10.08 -9.29 -14.85
N ARG A 255 -10.29 -9.01 -16.15
CA ARG A 255 -11.52 -9.35 -16.85
C ARG A 255 -11.76 -10.85 -16.89
N ALA A 256 -10.73 -11.66 -17.08
CA ALA A 256 -10.80 -13.11 -17.04
C ALA A 256 -11.31 -13.62 -15.67
N GLU A 257 -10.89 -12.97 -14.57
CA GLU A 257 -11.35 -13.34 -13.22
C GLU A 257 -12.80 -12.97 -12.95
N VAL A 258 -13.28 -11.83 -13.44
CA VAL A 258 -14.69 -11.41 -13.30
C VAL A 258 -15.62 -12.32 -14.12
N GLY A 259 -15.20 -12.70 -15.33
CA GLY A 259 -15.97 -13.59 -16.21
C GLY A 259 -16.10 -15.03 -15.67
N SER A 260 -15.11 -15.52 -14.94
CA SER A 260 -15.13 -16.86 -14.33
C SER A 260 -16.02 -16.95 -13.08
N SER A 261 -16.20 -15.83 -12.37
CA SER A 261 -17.01 -15.75 -11.15
C SER A 261 -18.54 -15.73 -11.41
N GLY A 262 -18.96 -15.51 -12.65
CA GLY A 262 -20.37 -15.37 -13.04
C GLY A 262 -21.07 -16.65 -13.54
N ARG A 263 -20.40 -17.80 -13.56
CA ARG A 263 -21.05 -19.07 -13.90
C ARG A 263 -21.54 -19.79 -12.64
N PRO A 264 -22.85 -19.86 -12.35
CA PRO A 264 -23.35 -20.75 -11.33
C PRO A 264 -23.02 -22.19 -11.77
N SER A 265 -22.40 -22.97 -10.89
CA SER A 265 -22.26 -24.41 -11.06
C SER A 265 -23.68 -25.01 -11.15
N SER A 266 -24.08 -25.46 -12.33
CA SER A 266 -25.30 -26.24 -12.48
C SER A 266 -25.18 -27.50 -11.63
N PRO A 267 -26.16 -27.81 -10.76
CA PRO A 267 -26.14 -29.08 -10.04
C PRO A 267 -26.41 -30.22 -11.05
N ARG A 268 -25.53 -31.22 -11.01
CA ARG A 268 -25.86 -32.55 -11.56
C ARG A 268 -26.57 -33.37 -10.52
#